data_37901ccb1db176c45a67b8fa4bb6af61
#
_entry.id   37901ccb1db176c45a67b8fa4bb6af61
#
_cell.length_a   1.000
_cell.length_b   1.000
_cell.length_c   1.000
_cell.angle_alpha   90.00
_cell.angle_beta   90.00
_cell.angle_gamma   90.00
#
_symmetry.space_group_name_H-M   'P 1'
#
loop_
_entity.id
_entity.type
_entity.pdbx_description
1 polymer ?
#
loop_
_entity_poly.entity_id
_entity_poly.type
_entity_poly.pdbx_seq_one_letter_code
_entity_poly.pdbx_strand_id
1 'polypeptide(L)'
;MDNSIYQSEMMDFIKKFPNNGNVMIPIHGRTKKYGTDAYFQCRLFSLESANRELETVDTNNWEGTSPGFTQIGFRDDEAIYSRFNNQVNMEPFVIERNYHGLEKQDELEIVEEFRLLNNLFFDRAKNEYVDLIKEKTVIRIEEGLVTVDRKYLKRYLSVKDMVMLVHCDSRYFTTKVDQSLSKESNTEVMDNKIYTLSFCENCGNPFSILYAKTVINGCPIQECEYWPYTESKEYEDYAIGVDEEGNEIFCTSDPSMLSNCFEDHNESPNYLTLVFFKREVLKKYYDDPDKYSIESGLLCCGTLWSIYIDNESNEYVSAYLGDLGRNLSKKEQMHWKNYNVTIDGKLSELKSRLDFLSRFSSSQSPVFIFQNEYKKLNQIFKEKFGYPLFLTLHNDDKYILKTLRIPFLESQAEFDQQILALVKLIIDSVNERGVELLLSSESEKLSGSISKLKALFSQYKLTEYDDKIKFLRNLQELRSSSAAHKKGKNYNKIAKIFQIGEISKIEVFEKIINNAIDLLIYIENNLDKINP
;
A
#
# COMPACT_ATOMS: atom_id res chain seq x y z
N MET A 1 35.35 4.85 -36.45
CA MET A 1 35.94 3.76 -35.71
C MET A 1 34.82 2.95 -35.13
N ASP A 2 34.77 1.66 -35.43
CA ASP A 2 33.70 0.80 -34.90
C ASP A 2 33.98 0.57 -33.40
N ASN A 3 33.26 1.28 -32.52
CA ASN A 3 33.45 1.24 -31.07
C ASN A 3 33.02 -0.10 -30.44
N SER A 4 32.62 -1.06 -31.25
CA SER A 4 32.07 -2.36 -30.82
C SER A 4 33.01 -3.22 -29.97
N ILE A 5 34.31 -3.03 -30.08
CA ILE A 5 35.33 -3.82 -29.34
C ILE A 5 35.64 -3.21 -27.97
N TYR A 6 35.34 -1.93 -27.75
CA TYR A 6 35.77 -1.21 -26.57
C TYR A 6 34.74 -1.12 -25.45
N GLN A 7 33.57 -1.75 -25.60
CA GLN A 7 32.51 -1.63 -24.58
C GLN A 7 32.21 -0.17 -24.16
N SER A 8 32.11 0.75 -25.12
CA SER A 8 32.05 2.17 -24.85
C SER A 8 30.89 2.55 -23.95
N GLU A 9 29.71 1.96 -24.15
CA GLU A 9 28.52 2.20 -23.32
C GLU A 9 28.72 1.73 -21.87
N MET A 10 29.35 0.54 -21.72
CA MET A 10 29.63 0.00 -20.40
C MET A 10 30.72 0.80 -19.67
N MET A 11 31.74 1.25 -20.38
CA MET A 11 32.77 2.12 -19.81
C MET A 11 32.18 3.46 -19.36
N ASP A 12 31.35 4.07 -20.19
CA ASP A 12 30.66 5.31 -19.83
C ASP A 12 29.75 5.13 -18.63
N PHE A 13 29.07 3.97 -18.52
CA PHE A 13 28.29 3.62 -17.35
C PHE A 13 29.19 3.51 -16.10
N ILE A 14 30.28 2.74 -16.15
CA ILE A 14 31.19 2.55 -15.01
C ILE A 14 31.82 3.88 -14.57
N LYS A 15 32.21 4.75 -15.50
CA LYS A 15 32.77 6.07 -15.18
C LYS A 15 31.80 6.93 -14.38
N LYS A 16 30.50 6.87 -14.67
CA LYS A 16 29.45 7.67 -14.02
C LYS A 16 28.83 6.96 -12.80
N PHE A 17 28.94 5.62 -12.71
CA PHE A 17 28.35 4.83 -11.63
C PHE A 17 28.95 5.18 -10.26
N PRO A 18 28.18 5.29 -9.16
CA PRO A 18 26.73 5.13 -9.06
C PRO A 18 25.92 6.41 -9.32
N ASN A 19 26.54 7.51 -9.76
CA ASN A 19 25.94 8.84 -9.89
C ASN A 19 25.49 9.14 -11.34
N ASN A 20 25.06 8.12 -12.07
CA ASN A 20 24.66 8.21 -13.48
C ASN A 20 23.25 8.81 -13.74
N GLY A 21 22.67 9.52 -12.76
CA GLY A 21 21.34 10.09 -12.86
C GLY A 21 20.18 9.12 -12.58
N ASN A 22 20.43 7.81 -12.58
CA ASN A 22 19.41 6.80 -12.28
C ASN A 22 19.13 6.75 -10.77
N VAL A 23 17.86 6.65 -10.43
CA VAL A 23 17.41 6.43 -9.04
C VAL A 23 17.73 5.00 -8.62
N MET A 24 17.39 4.02 -9.48
CA MET A 24 17.67 2.60 -9.28
C MET A 24 19.03 2.24 -9.90
N ILE A 25 19.91 1.66 -9.11
CA ILE A 25 21.26 1.27 -9.54
C ILE A 25 21.44 -0.25 -9.45
N PRO A 26 22.08 -0.90 -10.46
CA PRO A 26 22.38 -2.33 -10.42
C PRO A 26 23.48 -2.59 -9.40
N ILE A 27 23.30 -3.61 -8.58
CA ILE A 27 24.30 -3.99 -7.55
C ILE A 27 24.68 -5.46 -7.60
N HIS A 28 23.83 -6.33 -8.15
CA HIS A 28 24.08 -7.77 -8.17
C HIS A 28 23.33 -8.43 -9.33
N GLY A 29 23.94 -9.47 -9.96
CA GLY A 29 23.32 -10.25 -11.03
C GLY A 29 23.75 -9.83 -12.44
N ARG A 30 23.16 -10.47 -13.45
CA ARG A 30 23.53 -10.29 -14.87
C ARG A 30 22.60 -9.35 -15.62
N THR A 31 23.17 -8.64 -16.59
CA THR A 31 22.38 -7.80 -17.52
C THR A 31 23.09 -7.66 -18.87
N LYS A 32 22.28 -7.52 -19.94
CA LYS A 32 22.75 -7.18 -21.28
C LYS A 32 22.42 -5.76 -21.71
N LYS A 33 21.91 -4.96 -20.77
CA LYS A 33 21.39 -3.60 -21.01
C LYS A 33 22.43 -2.64 -21.61
N TYR A 34 23.71 -2.87 -21.36
CA TYR A 34 24.78 -1.97 -21.80
C TYR A 34 25.54 -2.49 -23.03
N GLY A 35 24.86 -3.27 -23.88
CA GLY A 35 25.45 -3.83 -25.09
C GLY A 35 26.46 -4.95 -24.84
N THR A 36 26.64 -5.38 -23.60
CA THR A 36 27.60 -6.39 -23.15
C THR A 36 26.93 -7.38 -22.22
N ASP A 37 27.55 -8.54 -22.00
CA ASP A 37 27.15 -9.45 -20.92
C ASP A 37 27.88 -9.03 -19.64
N ALA A 38 27.21 -8.28 -18.79
CA ALA A 38 27.75 -7.71 -17.56
C ALA A 38 27.21 -8.44 -16.34
N TYR A 39 28.07 -8.77 -15.38
CA TYR A 39 27.74 -9.33 -14.09
C TYR A 39 28.19 -8.40 -12.99
N PHE A 40 27.25 -8.04 -12.10
CA PHE A 40 27.50 -7.23 -10.91
C PHE A 40 27.51 -8.11 -9.67
N GLN A 41 28.40 -7.80 -8.73
CA GLN A 41 28.45 -8.45 -7.42
C GLN A 41 28.78 -7.43 -6.35
N CYS A 42 27.98 -7.38 -5.28
CA CYS A 42 28.15 -6.42 -4.19
C CYS A 42 28.51 -7.10 -2.87
N ARG A 43 29.27 -6.39 -2.03
CA ARG A 43 29.59 -6.73 -0.65
C ARG A 43 29.69 -5.46 0.18
N LEU A 44 29.42 -5.57 1.47
CA LEU A 44 29.65 -4.50 2.44
C LEU A 44 31.03 -4.67 3.08
N PHE A 45 31.73 -3.57 3.22
CA PHE A 45 33.07 -3.51 3.81
C PHE A 45 33.17 -2.34 4.79
N SER A 46 34.11 -2.40 5.73
CA SER A 46 34.59 -1.17 6.36
C SER A 46 35.30 -0.30 5.30
N LEU A 47 35.29 1.01 5.48
CA LEU A 47 35.93 1.93 4.52
C LEU A 47 37.41 1.59 4.29
N GLU A 48 38.13 1.23 5.36
CA GLU A 48 39.53 0.83 5.27
C GLU A 48 39.73 -0.42 4.41
N SER A 49 38.88 -1.44 4.62
CA SER A 49 38.96 -2.69 3.82
C SER A 49 38.55 -2.45 2.36
N ALA A 50 37.58 -1.62 2.09
CA ALA A 50 37.15 -1.27 0.73
C ALA A 50 38.26 -0.51 -0.02
N ASN A 51 38.99 0.39 0.65
CA ASN A 51 40.11 1.09 0.03
C ASN A 51 41.26 0.14 -0.36
N ARG A 52 41.53 -0.85 0.47
CA ARG A 52 42.51 -1.90 0.12
C ARG A 52 42.08 -2.72 -1.11
N GLU A 53 40.76 -2.99 -1.24
CA GLU A 53 40.21 -3.67 -2.40
C GLU A 53 40.34 -2.86 -3.71
N LEU A 54 40.46 -1.53 -3.63
CA LEU A 54 40.72 -0.68 -4.78
C LEU A 54 42.19 -0.64 -5.23
N GLU A 55 43.11 -1.23 -4.49
CA GLU A 55 44.52 -1.29 -4.90
C GLU A 55 44.73 -2.25 -6.06
N THR A 56 43.87 -3.24 -6.23
CA THR A 56 43.94 -4.21 -7.33
C THR A 56 42.57 -4.49 -7.95
N VAL A 57 42.54 -4.84 -9.23
CA VAL A 57 41.30 -5.26 -9.92
C VAL A 57 41.02 -6.75 -9.73
N ASP A 58 41.91 -7.48 -9.07
CA ASP A 58 41.80 -8.92 -8.86
C ASP A 58 40.56 -9.31 -8.06
N THR A 59 39.86 -10.35 -8.51
CA THR A 59 38.55 -10.79 -7.99
C THR A 59 38.63 -12.14 -7.27
N ASN A 60 39.80 -12.71 -7.12
CA ASN A 60 39.99 -14.09 -6.64
C ASN A 60 39.49 -14.34 -5.20
N ASN A 61 39.14 -13.28 -4.46
CA ASN A 61 38.72 -13.38 -3.06
C ASN A 61 37.18 -13.38 -2.87
N TRP A 62 36.39 -13.42 -3.94
CA TRP A 62 34.92 -13.24 -3.88
C TRP A 62 34.12 -14.53 -3.97
N GLU A 63 34.77 -15.67 -4.14
CA GLU A 63 34.11 -16.97 -4.21
C GLU A 63 33.61 -17.43 -2.83
N GLY A 64 32.43 -18.06 -2.82
CA GLY A 64 31.91 -18.76 -1.65
C GLY A 64 31.40 -17.88 -0.50
N THR A 65 30.72 -16.78 -0.77
CA THR A 65 30.30 -15.79 0.24
C THR A 65 28.80 -15.81 0.54
N SER A 66 28.25 -16.92 0.98
CA SER A 66 26.91 -16.97 1.56
C SER A 66 26.93 -16.64 3.06
N PRO A 67 25.88 -15.99 3.63
CA PRO A 67 25.85 -15.63 5.03
C PRO A 67 25.80 -16.85 5.96
N GLY A 68 26.42 -16.73 7.13
CA GLY A 68 26.45 -17.79 8.12
C GLY A 68 27.47 -18.88 7.78
N PHE A 69 26.99 -20.08 7.48
CA PHE A 69 27.81 -21.18 6.97
C PHE A 69 27.49 -21.40 5.50
N THR A 70 28.53 -21.60 4.71
CA THR A 70 28.39 -21.94 3.31
C THR A 70 28.90 -23.36 3.05
N GLN A 71 28.16 -24.13 2.26
CA GLN A 71 28.63 -25.42 1.78
C GLN A 71 29.63 -25.20 0.65
N ILE A 72 30.86 -25.60 0.84
CA ILE A 72 31.93 -25.41 -0.13
C ILE A 72 32.30 -26.66 -0.92
N GLY A 73 31.67 -27.80 -0.63
CA GLY A 73 31.91 -29.04 -1.36
C GLY A 73 31.59 -30.28 -0.53
N PHE A 74 32.00 -31.42 -1.07
CA PHE A 74 31.87 -32.72 -0.42
C PHE A 74 33.24 -33.35 -0.32
N ARG A 75 33.50 -34.02 0.77
CA ARG A 75 34.64 -34.87 0.97
C ARG A 75 34.16 -36.18 1.56
N ASP A 76 34.43 -37.28 0.87
CA ASP A 76 34.04 -38.63 1.32
C ASP A 76 32.55 -38.72 1.67
N ASP A 77 31.68 -38.16 0.82
CA ASP A 77 30.21 -38.03 0.97
C ASP A 77 29.72 -37.12 2.11
N GLU A 78 30.62 -36.45 2.79
CA GLU A 78 30.26 -35.45 3.80
C GLU A 78 30.26 -34.02 3.25
N ALA A 79 29.25 -33.23 3.56
CA ALA A 79 29.20 -31.82 3.19
C ALA A 79 30.22 -31.01 4.02
N ILE A 80 31.07 -30.26 3.33
CA ILE A 80 32.02 -29.36 3.98
C ILE A 80 31.46 -27.97 4.01
N TYR A 81 31.39 -27.40 5.20
CA TYR A 81 30.88 -26.04 5.45
C TYR A 81 32.01 -25.15 5.96
N SER A 82 32.07 -23.92 5.47
CA SER A 82 32.88 -22.87 6.06
C SER A 82 31.96 -21.75 6.57
N ARG A 83 32.40 -21.13 7.65
CA ARG A 83 31.72 -19.93 8.12
C ARG A 83 31.91 -18.82 7.10
N PHE A 84 30.80 -18.15 6.73
CA PHE A 84 30.86 -16.92 5.96
C PHE A 84 31.82 -15.95 6.65
N ASN A 85 32.68 -15.35 5.86
CA ASN A 85 33.57 -14.32 6.33
C ASN A 85 34.71 -14.78 7.27
N ASN A 86 35.65 -15.53 6.72
CA ASN A 86 36.96 -15.60 7.30
C ASN A 86 37.76 -14.28 7.12
N GLN A 87 37.23 -13.35 6.31
CA GLN A 87 37.74 -11.99 6.16
C GLN A 87 37.04 -11.06 7.13
N VAL A 88 37.78 -10.44 7.99
CA VAL A 88 37.31 -9.46 8.96
C VAL A 88 36.69 -8.26 8.22
N ASN A 89 35.50 -7.84 8.62
CA ASN A 89 34.80 -6.65 8.10
C ASN A 89 34.24 -6.74 6.67
N MET A 90 33.87 -7.92 6.20
CA MET A 90 33.08 -8.10 4.98
C MET A 90 31.72 -8.74 5.31
N GLU A 91 30.62 -8.19 4.78
CA GLU A 91 29.27 -8.71 4.98
C GLU A 91 28.49 -8.78 3.65
N PRO A 92 27.54 -9.69 3.52
CA PRO A 92 26.66 -9.74 2.36
C PRO A 92 25.61 -8.64 2.39
N PHE A 93 25.15 -8.19 1.23
CA PHE A 93 23.95 -7.40 1.08
C PHE A 93 22.87 -8.17 0.31
N VAL A 94 23.25 -8.90 -0.71
CA VAL A 94 22.42 -9.85 -1.44
C VAL A 94 22.82 -11.27 -1.05
N ILE A 95 21.85 -12.10 -0.75
CA ILE A 95 21.98 -13.50 -0.39
C ILE A 95 21.52 -14.33 -1.57
N GLU A 96 22.43 -15.14 -2.12
CA GLU A 96 22.11 -16.14 -3.14
C GLU A 96 21.78 -17.47 -2.48
N ARG A 97 20.59 -18.01 -2.75
CA ARG A 97 20.21 -19.37 -2.36
C ARG A 97 20.30 -20.27 -3.57
N ASN A 98 21.28 -21.14 -3.58
CA ASN A 98 21.48 -22.15 -4.60
C ASN A 98 20.98 -23.51 -4.09
N TYR A 99 20.09 -24.14 -4.84
CA TYR A 99 19.51 -25.45 -4.51
C TYR A 99 20.21 -26.59 -5.25
N HIS A 100 21.48 -26.44 -5.55
CA HIS A 100 22.33 -27.42 -6.25
C HIS A 100 21.84 -27.80 -7.67
N GLY A 101 21.12 -26.89 -8.33
CA GLY A 101 20.52 -27.14 -9.65
C GLY A 101 19.40 -28.18 -9.66
N LEU A 102 18.87 -28.55 -8.49
CA LEU A 102 17.78 -29.52 -8.38
C LEU A 102 16.45 -28.76 -8.33
N GLU A 103 15.57 -29.00 -9.28
CA GLU A 103 14.15 -28.61 -9.38
C GLU A 103 13.74 -27.15 -9.12
N LYS A 104 14.53 -26.39 -8.36
CA LYS A 104 14.22 -24.98 -8.03
C LYS A 104 15.23 -24.03 -8.62
N GLN A 105 14.75 -22.87 -9.03
CA GLN A 105 15.61 -21.76 -9.46
C GLN A 105 16.32 -21.16 -8.23
N ASP A 106 17.51 -20.64 -8.44
CA ASP A 106 18.25 -19.89 -7.44
C ASP A 106 17.40 -18.68 -7.01
N GLU A 107 17.37 -18.42 -5.71
CA GLU A 107 16.63 -17.31 -5.12
C GLU A 107 17.62 -16.23 -4.66
N LEU A 108 17.26 -14.97 -4.92
CA LEU A 108 18.00 -13.80 -4.43
C LEU A 108 17.19 -13.12 -3.33
N GLU A 109 17.80 -12.96 -2.18
CA GLU A 109 17.20 -12.27 -1.03
C GLU A 109 18.06 -11.08 -0.62
N ILE A 110 17.44 -10.10 0.01
CA ILE A 110 18.14 -8.96 0.59
C ILE A 110 18.29 -9.18 2.09
N VAL A 111 19.41 -8.78 2.66
CA VAL A 111 19.66 -8.90 4.10
C VAL A 111 18.54 -8.29 4.90
N GLU A 112 18.06 -9.02 5.92
CA GLU A 112 16.91 -8.63 6.72
C GLU A 112 17.12 -7.29 7.43
N GLU A 113 18.33 -6.96 7.80
CA GLU A 113 18.69 -5.70 8.43
C GLU A 113 18.30 -4.49 7.58
N PHE A 114 18.53 -4.53 6.25
CA PHE A 114 18.10 -3.46 5.34
C PHE A 114 16.58 -3.37 5.24
N ARG A 115 15.89 -4.51 5.22
CA ARG A 115 14.43 -4.58 5.19
C ARG A 115 13.81 -4.00 6.45
N LEU A 116 14.35 -4.37 7.63
CA LEU A 116 13.86 -3.89 8.92
C LEU A 116 14.09 -2.38 9.09
N LEU A 117 15.30 -1.90 8.77
CA LEU A 117 15.62 -0.48 8.86
C LEU A 117 14.65 0.39 8.05
N ASN A 118 14.27 -0.06 6.85
CA ASN A 118 13.41 0.69 5.95
C ASN A 118 11.93 0.23 5.98
N ASN A 119 11.58 -0.71 6.86
CA ASN A 119 10.23 -1.29 6.99
C ASN A 119 9.62 -1.71 5.64
N LEU A 120 10.38 -2.49 4.84
CA LEU A 120 9.99 -2.83 3.47
C LEU A 120 9.08 -4.06 3.43
N PHE A 121 7.99 -3.93 2.69
CA PHE A 121 7.15 -5.05 2.29
C PHE A 121 7.76 -5.78 1.08
N PHE A 122 7.78 -7.12 1.13
CA PHE A 122 8.22 -7.91 -0.02
C PHE A 122 7.01 -8.37 -0.84
N ASP A 123 6.83 -7.77 -2.01
CA ASP A 123 5.84 -8.19 -3.01
C ASP A 123 6.38 -9.37 -3.80
N ARG A 124 5.95 -10.59 -3.42
CA ARG A 124 6.39 -11.83 -4.06
C ARG A 124 5.94 -11.95 -5.53
N ALA A 125 4.82 -11.34 -5.88
CA ALA A 125 4.29 -11.43 -7.25
C ALA A 125 5.13 -10.62 -8.24
N LYS A 126 5.70 -9.50 -7.79
CA LYS A 126 6.56 -8.62 -8.59
C LYS A 126 8.04 -8.81 -8.31
N ASN A 127 8.39 -9.57 -7.28
CA ASN A 127 9.75 -9.72 -6.78
C ASN A 127 10.40 -8.37 -6.44
N GLU A 128 9.66 -7.54 -5.70
CA GLU A 128 10.05 -6.19 -5.32
C GLU A 128 9.97 -5.98 -3.79
N TYR A 129 10.88 -5.16 -3.26
CA TYR A 129 10.78 -4.65 -1.89
C TYR A 129 10.28 -3.21 -1.95
N VAL A 130 9.17 -2.92 -1.27
CA VAL A 130 8.40 -1.68 -1.42
C VAL A 130 8.29 -0.97 -0.08
N ASP A 131 8.56 0.33 -0.06
CA ASP A 131 8.15 1.23 1.02
C ASP A 131 6.66 1.56 0.80
N LEU A 132 5.78 0.91 1.58
CA LEU A 132 4.33 1.07 1.44
C LEU A 132 3.84 2.47 1.82
N ILE A 133 4.58 3.18 2.69
CA ILE A 133 4.22 4.53 3.11
C ILE A 133 4.45 5.52 1.98
N LYS A 134 5.63 5.42 1.35
CA LYS A 134 6.05 6.30 0.25
C LYS A 134 5.59 5.78 -1.12
N GLU A 135 4.93 4.62 -1.15
CA GLU A 135 4.46 3.95 -2.38
C GLU A 135 5.60 3.81 -3.41
N LYS A 136 6.76 3.36 -2.93
CA LYS A 136 7.98 3.38 -3.73
C LYS A 136 8.68 2.03 -3.74
N THR A 137 9.00 1.51 -4.94
CA THR A 137 9.88 0.37 -5.09
C THR A 137 11.30 0.77 -4.68
N VAL A 138 11.85 0.09 -3.68
CA VAL A 138 13.19 0.31 -3.14
C VAL A 138 14.20 -0.69 -3.69
N ILE A 139 13.79 -1.93 -3.87
CA ILE A 139 14.58 -2.97 -4.54
C ILE A 139 13.72 -3.69 -5.55
N ARG A 140 14.28 -3.97 -6.71
CA ARG A 140 13.68 -4.80 -7.74
C ARG A 140 14.64 -5.93 -8.11
N ILE A 141 14.10 -7.15 -8.19
CA ILE A 141 14.81 -8.33 -8.66
C ILE A 141 14.14 -8.79 -9.95
N GLU A 142 14.77 -8.52 -11.08
CA GLU A 142 14.22 -8.78 -12.41
C GLU A 142 15.25 -9.57 -13.24
N GLU A 143 14.86 -10.73 -13.75
CA GLU A 143 15.72 -11.62 -14.53
C GLU A 143 17.08 -11.92 -13.86
N GLY A 144 17.10 -12.03 -12.53
CA GLY A 144 18.33 -12.28 -11.77
C GLY A 144 19.22 -11.04 -11.55
N LEU A 145 18.78 -9.85 -11.97
CA LEU A 145 19.44 -8.59 -11.69
C LEU A 145 18.78 -7.91 -10.50
N VAL A 146 19.55 -7.58 -9.49
CA VAL A 146 19.11 -6.78 -8.32
C VAL A 146 19.47 -5.32 -8.55
N THR A 147 18.47 -4.47 -8.52
CA THR A 147 18.61 -3.01 -8.52
C THR A 147 18.09 -2.44 -7.20
N VAL A 148 18.73 -1.39 -6.69
CA VAL A 148 18.38 -0.73 -5.43
C VAL A 148 18.24 0.76 -5.61
N ASP A 149 17.30 1.36 -4.87
CA ASP A 149 17.20 2.82 -4.77
C ASP A 149 18.45 3.38 -4.08
N ARG A 150 19.16 4.25 -4.80
CA ARG A 150 20.42 4.82 -4.35
C ARG A 150 20.32 5.59 -3.04
N LYS A 151 19.20 6.29 -2.80
CA LYS A 151 18.99 7.08 -1.57
C LYS A 151 18.85 6.15 -0.37
N TYR A 152 18.05 5.11 -0.48
CA TYR A 152 17.85 4.12 0.59
C TYR A 152 19.14 3.37 0.89
N LEU A 153 19.88 2.97 -0.14
CA LEU A 153 21.17 2.31 0.04
C LEU A 153 22.16 3.21 0.81
N LYS A 154 22.34 4.47 0.37
CA LYS A 154 23.27 5.39 1.02
C LYS A 154 22.94 5.65 2.49
N ARG A 155 21.65 5.76 2.83
CA ARG A 155 21.18 5.90 4.21
C ARG A 155 21.54 4.69 5.05
N TYR A 156 21.29 3.49 4.54
CA TYR A 156 21.64 2.24 5.22
C TYR A 156 23.14 2.13 5.48
N LEU A 157 23.97 2.43 4.47
CA LEU A 157 25.41 2.41 4.60
C LEU A 157 25.93 3.36 5.68
N SER A 158 25.33 4.54 5.79
CA SER A 158 25.70 5.51 6.85
C SER A 158 25.34 5.03 8.25
N VAL A 159 24.13 4.48 8.43
CA VAL A 159 23.67 3.97 9.74
C VAL A 159 24.48 2.76 10.17
N LYS A 160 24.87 1.92 9.20
CA LYS A 160 25.67 0.71 9.44
C LYS A 160 27.17 1.01 9.62
N ASP A 161 27.61 2.21 9.29
CA ASP A 161 29.04 2.61 9.25
C ASP A 161 29.90 1.69 8.34
N MET A 162 29.34 1.36 7.18
CA MET A 162 29.97 0.54 6.16
C MET A 162 29.83 1.18 4.78
N VAL A 163 30.60 0.70 3.83
CA VAL A 163 30.49 1.06 2.41
C VAL A 163 30.16 -0.18 1.57
N MET A 164 29.55 0.02 0.42
CA MET A 164 29.31 -1.07 -0.52
C MET A 164 30.36 -1.05 -1.62
N LEU A 165 31.05 -2.15 -1.79
CA LEU A 165 31.91 -2.41 -2.95
C LEU A 165 31.11 -3.18 -3.99
N VAL A 166 30.98 -2.62 -5.18
CA VAL A 166 30.37 -3.27 -6.34
C VAL A 166 31.43 -3.63 -7.33
N HIS A 167 31.59 -4.94 -7.58
CA HIS A 167 32.42 -5.48 -8.64
C HIS A 167 31.58 -5.65 -9.90
N CYS A 168 32.16 -5.34 -11.07
CA CYS A 168 31.56 -5.58 -12.38
C CYS A 168 32.52 -6.36 -13.24
N ASP A 169 32.07 -7.50 -13.78
CA ASP A 169 32.72 -8.26 -14.86
C ASP A 169 31.85 -8.14 -16.11
N SER A 170 32.34 -7.44 -17.11
CA SER A 170 31.63 -7.25 -18.37
C SER A 170 32.41 -7.80 -19.53
N ARG A 171 31.76 -8.63 -20.35
CA ARG A 171 32.39 -9.32 -21.50
C ARG A 171 31.62 -9.00 -22.76
N TYR A 172 32.40 -8.63 -23.80
CA TYR A 172 31.88 -8.39 -25.14
C TYR A 172 32.59 -9.29 -26.15
N PHE A 173 31.84 -10.17 -26.79
CA PHE A 173 32.34 -11.08 -27.80
C PHE A 173 32.18 -10.50 -29.19
N THR A 174 33.21 -10.58 -30.01
CA THR A 174 33.18 -10.10 -31.40
C THR A 174 33.76 -11.16 -32.35
N THR A 175 33.29 -11.15 -33.58
CA THR A 175 33.85 -11.98 -34.68
C THR A 175 34.84 -11.22 -35.54
N LYS A 176 35.00 -9.90 -35.30
CA LYS A 176 35.89 -9.03 -36.09
C LYS A 176 37.00 -8.49 -35.18
N VAL A 177 38.24 -8.81 -35.50
CA VAL A 177 39.41 -8.24 -34.85
C VAL A 177 39.94 -7.10 -35.69
N ASP A 178 40.02 -5.90 -35.09
CA ASP A 178 40.75 -4.79 -35.69
C ASP A 178 42.20 -4.86 -35.25
N GLN A 179 43.10 -5.14 -36.19
CA GLN A 179 44.54 -5.31 -35.95
C GLN A 179 45.22 -4.01 -35.48
N SER A 180 44.56 -2.87 -35.58
CA SER A 180 45.07 -1.57 -35.14
C SER A 180 44.89 -1.29 -33.64
N LEU A 181 44.21 -2.18 -32.91
CA LEU A 181 43.90 -1.98 -31.49
C LEU A 181 45.08 -2.40 -30.62
N SER A 182 45.42 -1.53 -29.67
CA SER A 182 46.42 -1.83 -28.65
C SER A 182 45.98 -3.06 -27.83
N LYS A 183 46.84 -4.07 -27.73
CA LYS A 183 46.60 -5.28 -26.92
C LYS A 183 46.91 -5.04 -25.44
N GLU A 184 47.23 -3.82 -25.05
CA GLU A 184 47.59 -3.49 -23.68
C GLU A 184 46.33 -3.35 -22.82
N SER A 185 46.34 -3.98 -21.65
CA SER A 185 45.33 -3.73 -20.62
C SER A 185 45.52 -2.30 -20.11
N ASN A 186 44.45 -1.53 -20.12
CA ASN A 186 44.48 -0.15 -19.63
C ASN A 186 43.75 -0.10 -18.28
N THR A 187 44.49 0.22 -17.21
CA THR A 187 43.96 0.35 -15.86
C THR A 187 43.83 1.81 -15.51
N GLU A 188 42.62 2.25 -15.13
CA GLU A 188 42.36 3.59 -14.64
C GLU A 188 41.92 3.54 -13.17
N VAL A 189 42.48 4.45 -12.36
CA VAL A 189 42.16 4.62 -10.96
C VAL A 189 41.50 5.97 -10.75
N MET A 190 40.35 6.01 -10.06
CA MET A 190 39.65 7.21 -9.66
C MET A 190 39.41 7.14 -8.14
N ASP A 191 38.99 8.25 -7.50
CA ASP A 191 38.86 8.35 -6.04
C ASP A 191 38.08 7.19 -5.38
N ASN A 192 37.05 6.68 -6.05
CA ASN A 192 36.19 5.65 -5.50
C ASN A 192 36.05 4.41 -6.39
N LYS A 193 36.90 4.26 -7.38
CA LYS A 193 36.84 3.13 -8.30
C LYS A 193 38.17 2.83 -9.01
N ILE A 194 38.31 1.58 -9.39
CA ILE A 194 39.37 1.10 -10.29
C ILE A 194 38.70 0.25 -11.38
N TYR A 195 39.14 0.39 -12.62
CA TYR A 195 38.70 -0.48 -13.69
C TYR A 195 39.82 -0.75 -14.68
N THR A 196 39.75 -1.93 -15.32
CA THR A 196 40.69 -2.39 -16.35
C THR A 196 39.91 -2.87 -17.54
N LEU A 197 40.23 -2.35 -18.71
CA LEU A 197 39.77 -2.88 -19.99
C LEU A 197 40.92 -3.69 -20.61
N SER A 198 40.68 -4.96 -20.90
CA SER A 198 41.63 -5.85 -21.54
C SER A 198 41.01 -6.56 -22.73
N PHE A 199 41.87 -7.03 -23.65
CA PHE A 199 41.45 -7.72 -24.86
C PHE A 199 42.11 -9.09 -24.92
N CYS A 200 41.31 -10.15 -25.17
CA CYS A 200 41.79 -11.52 -25.29
C CYS A 200 41.59 -12.06 -26.72
N GLU A 201 42.68 -12.37 -27.41
CA GLU A 201 42.68 -12.95 -28.76
C GLU A 201 42.68 -14.49 -28.79
N ASN A 202 43.19 -15.13 -27.74
CA ASN A 202 43.62 -16.54 -27.80
C ASN A 202 42.53 -17.55 -27.40
N CYS A 203 41.28 -17.14 -27.25
CA CYS A 203 40.23 -18.00 -26.69
C CYS A 203 39.17 -18.46 -27.74
N GLY A 204 39.56 -18.62 -28.98
CA GLY A 204 38.68 -19.09 -30.08
C GLY A 204 37.86 -17.97 -30.72
N ASN A 205 37.07 -17.23 -29.94
CA ASN A 205 36.43 -15.98 -30.34
C ASN A 205 37.07 -14.81 -29.58
N PRO A 206 37.52 -13.75 -30.26
CA PRO A 206 38.09 -12.60 -29.57
C PRO A 206 37.03 -11.90 -28.73
N PHE A 207 37.42 -11.48 -27.53
CA PHE A 207 36.51 -10.75 -26.62
C PHE A 207 37.28 -9.68 -25.83
N SER A 208 36.55 -8.63 -25.45
CA SER A 208 37.05 -7.65 -24.51
C SER A 208 36.44 -7.91 -23.11
N ILE A 209 37.22 -7.69 -22.08
CA ILE A 209 36.86 -7.82 -20.68
C ILE A 209 37.03 -6.46 -20.02
N LEU A 210 35.98 -5.98 -19.37
CA LEU A 210 36.01 -4.84 -18.49
C LEU A 210 35.77 -5.30 -17.06
N TYR A 211 36.82 -5.27 -16.24
CA TYR A 211 36.68 -5.44 -14.79
C TYR A 211 36.65 -4.08 -14.12
N ALA A 212 35.72 -3.92 -13.17
CA ALA A 212 35.64 -2.70 -12.40
C ALA A 212 35.23 -2.97 -10.95
N LYS A 213 35.84 -2.25 -10.03
CA LYS A 213 35.39 -2.15 -8.61
C LYS A 213 35.00 -0.71 -8.32
N THR A 214 33.85 -0.50 -7.71
CA THR A 214 33.36 0.83 -7.34
C THR A 214 32.90 0.81 -5.89
N VAL A 215 33.40 1.73 -5.09
CA VAL A 215 32.96 1.95 -3.72
C VAL A 215 31.79 2.94 -3.72
N ILE A 216 30.70 2.56 -3.08
CA ILE A 216 29.55 3.41 -2.82
C ILE A 216 29.56 3.77 -1.34
N ASN A 217 29.79 5.03 -1.05
CA ASN A 217 29.76 5.60 0.30
C ASN A 217 28.33 5.91 0.74
N GLY A 218 28.11 5.91 2.06
CA GLY A 218 26.89 6.46 2.67
C GLY A 218 26.70 7.95 2.36
N CYS A 219 25.58 8.51 2.78
CA CYS A 219 25.36 9.94 2.84
C CYS A 219 25.89 10.48 4.19
N PRO A 220 26.08 11.79 4.37
CA PRO A 220 26.32 12.36 5.67
C PRO A 220 25.25 11.91 6.67
N ILE A 221 25.65 11.56 7.90
CA ILE A 221 24.73 10.99 8.89
C ILE A 221 23.55 11.93 9.17
N GLN A 222 23.77 13.24 9.05
CA GLN A 222 22.77 14.28 9.17
C GLN A 222 21.64 14.17 8.12
N GLU A 223 21.94 13.57 6.97
CA GLU A 223 21.00 13.42 5.86
C GLU A 223 20.29 12.07 5.87
N CYS A 224 20.60 11.18 6.84
CA CYS A 224 20.02 9.84 6.89
C CYS A 224 18.53 9.84 7.25
N GLU A 225 18.00 10.89 7.86
CA GLU A 225 16.61 10.97 8.34
C GLU A 225 16.25 9.91 9.41
N TYR A 226 17.24 9.18 9.97
CA TYR A 226 16.98 8.19 11.01
C TYR A 226 17.39 8.73 12.37
N TRP A 227 18.50 8.75 12.84
CA TRP A 227 18.92 9.15 14.18
C TRP A 227 20.07 10.15 14.12
N PRO A 228 20.17 11.04 15.07
CA PRO A 228 19.25 11.44 16.18
C PRO A 228 18.30 12.58 15.79
N TYR A 229 18.02 12.73 14.52
CA TYR A 229 17.38 13.91 13.97
C TYR A 229 15.87 13.76 14.05
N THR A 230 15.25 14.61 14.86
CA THR A 230 13.86 14.97 14.63
C THR A 230 13.80 15.70 13.31
N GLU A 231 13.07 15.14 12.33
CA GLU A 231 12.70 15.91 11.15
C GLU A 231 12.13 17.24 11.63
N SER A 232 12.58 18.36 11.08
CA SER A 232 11.83 19.60 11.21
C SER A 232 10.50 19.35 10.51
N LYS A 233 9.48 19.04 11.30
CA LYS A 233 8.15 18.75 10.77
C LYS A 233 7.61 20.06 10.21
N GLU A 234 7.28 20.09 8.94
CA GLU A 234 6.59 21.22 8.34
C GLU A 234 5.10 21.07 8.59
N TYR A 235 4.45 22.16 8.96
CA TYR A 235 3.03 22.21 9.27
C TYR A 235 2.27 23.03 8.23
N GLU A 236 0.97 22.73 8.05
CA GLU A 236 0.08 23.51 7.22
C GLU A 236 -0.81 24.39 8.10
N ASP A 237 -1.17 25.56 7.52
CA ASP A 237 -2.16 26.44 8.10
C ASP A 237 -3.55 26.08 7.57
N TYR A 238 -4.52 26.07 8.44
CA TYR A 238 -5.93 25.80 8.11
C TYR A 238 -6.80 27.01 8.47
N ALA A 239 -7.82 27.25 7.65
CA ALA A 239 -8.88 28.19 7.98
C ALA A 239 -9.73 27.59 9.11
N ILE A 240 -9.77 28.29 10.25
CA ILE A 240 -10.47 27.87 11.47
C ILE A 240 -11.78 28.64 11.73
N GLY A 241 -12.03 29.69 10.97
CA GLY A 241 -13.22 30.53 11.09
C GLY A 241 -13.12 31.76 10.21
N VAL A 242 -14.03 32.68 10.41
CA VAL A 242 -14.04 34.00 9.77
C VAL A 242 -14.06 35.11 10.82
N ASP A 243 -13.46 36.26 10.51
CA ASP A 243 -13.53 37.45 11.36
C ASP A 243 -14.87 38.20 11.20
N GLU A 244 -15.05 39.29 11.93
CA GLU A 244 -16.25 40.14 11.85
C GLU A 244 -16.46 40.78 10.46
N GLU A 245 -15.42 40.87 9.66
CA GLU A 245 -15.40 41.40 8.32
C GLU A 245 -15.62 40.33 7.23
N GLY A 246 -15.67 39.05 7.63
CA GLY A 246 -15.87 37.89 6.73
C GLY A 246 -14.59 37.35 6.10
N ASN A 247 -13.40 37.75 6.56
CA ASN A 247 -12.15 37.19 6.10
C ASN A 247 -11.83 35.88 6.84
N GLU A 248 -11.25 34.94 6.14
CA GLU A 248 -10.83 33.67 6.75
C GLU A 248 -9.68 33.86 7.75
N ILE A 249 -9.83 33.30 8.93
CA ILE A 249 -8.79 33.25 9.96
C ILE A 249 -8.03 31.94 9.82
N PHE A 250 -6.72 32.04 9.53
CA PHE A 250 -5.83 30.90 9.40
C PHE A 250 -5.03 30.68 10.67
N CYS A 251 -4.80 29.42 11.02
CA CYS A 251 -3.94 29.04 12.12
C CYS A 251 -3.08 27.84 11.74
N THR A 252 -1.82 27.85 12.18
CA THR A 252 -0.91 26.73 12.02
C THR A 252 -1.38 25.49 12.78
N SER A 253 -1.16 24.32 12.18
CA SER A 253 -1.37 23.04 12.87
C SER A 253 -0.17 22.59 13.69
N ASP A 254 0.88 23.39 13.85
CA ASP A 254 2.03 23.08 14.71
C ASP A 254 1.58 22.94 16.16
N PRO A 255 1.64 21.72 16.73
CA PRO A 255 1.18 21.50 18.11
C PRO A 255 1.96 22.31 19.15
N SER A 256 3.19 22.73 18.86
CA SER A 256 4.02 23.54 19.76
C SER A 256 3.57 25.01 19.83
N MET A 257 2.79 25.45 18.84
CA MET A 257 2.25 26.81 18.74
C MET A 257 0.79 26.90 19.20
N LEU A 258 0.17 25.78 19.57
CA LEU A 258 -1.22 25.73 20.02
C LEU A 258 -1.31 25.69 21.53
N SER A 259 -2.30 26.38 22.07
CA SER A 259 -2.58 26.32 23.51
C SER A 259 -3.17 24.94 23.86
N ASN A 260 -2.78 24.40 25.02
CA ASN A 260 -3.35 23.20 25.61
C ASN A 260 -3.84 23.49 27.03
N CYS A 261 -4.55 22.54 27.64
CA CYS A 261 -5.14 22.74 28.98
C CYS A 261 -4.10 22.92 30.11
N PHE A 262 -2.81 22.78 29.84
CA PHE A 262 -1.73 22.76 30.83
C PHE A 262 -0.69 23.87 30.64
N GLU A 263 -0.72 24.59 29.51
CA GLU A 263 0.23 25.65 29.17
C GLU A 263 -0.52 26.94 28.81
N ASP A 264 -0.11 28.05 29.45
CA ASP A 264 -0.71 29.39 29.25
C ASP A 264 -0.16 30.08 27.98
N HIS A 265 -0.57 29.65 26.82
CA HIS A 265 -0.45 30.46 25.59
C HIS A 265 -1.77 31.17 25.33
N ASN A 266 -2.07 32.20 26.11
CA ASN A 266 -3.37 32.87 26.17
C ASN A 266 -3.87 33.53 24.86
N GLU A 267 -3.02 33.64 23.82
CA GLU A 267 -3.38 34.28 22.55
C GLU A 267 -3.46 33.30 21.38
N SER A 268 -3.05 32.05 21.56
CA SER A 268 -3.05 31.03 20.49
C SER A 268 -4.33 30.19 20.49
N PRO A 269 -4.82 29.77 19.33
CA PRO A 269 -5.91 28.81 19.24
C PRO A 269 -5.63 27.53 20.00
N ASN A 270 -6.68 26.90 20.52
CA ASN A 270 -6.55 25.67 21.28
C ASN A 270 -6.22 24.47 20.37
N TYR A 271 -5.45 23.52 20.86
CA TYR A 271 -5.15 22.24 20.20
C TYR A 271 -6.42 21.53 19.70
N LEU A 272 -7.51 21.59 20.47
CA LEU A 272 -8.83 21.03 20.16
C LEU A 272 -9.71 21.97 19.33
N THR A 273 -9.13 22.95 18.64
CA THR A 273 -9.89 23.75 17.67
C THR A 273 -10.35 22.88 16.52
N LEU A 274 -11.66 22.92 16.23
CA LEU A 274 -12.24 22.17 15.13
C LEU A 274 -11.94 22.84 13.79
N VAL A 275 -11.47 22.03 12.86
CA VAL A 275 -11.28 22.42 11.45
C VAL A 275 -12.25 21.60 10.60
N PHE A 276 -12.90 22.25 9.66
CA PHE A 276 -13.96 21.65 8.83
C PHE A 276 -13.47 21.41 7.40
N PHE A 277 -13.96 20.33 6.82
CA PHE A 277 -13.55 19.88 5.50
C PHE A 277 -14.75 19.38 4.71
N LYS A 278 -14.71 19.54 3.39
CA LYS A 278 -15.64 18.86 2.49
C LYS A 278 -15.51 17.35 2.66
N ARG A 279 -16.61 16.63 2.60
CA ARG A 279 -16.63 15.16 2.78
C ARG A 279 -15.74 14.41 1.80
N GLU A 280 -15.51 14.98 0.63
CA GLU A 280 -14.64 14.42 -0.41
C GLU A 280 -13.19 14.23 0.04
N VAL A 281 -12.76 14.86 1.14
CA VAL A 281 -11.46 14.61 1.77
C VAL A 281 -11.27 13.12 2.10
N LEU A 282 -12.35 12.42 2.45
CA LEU A 282 -12.31 10.99 2.78
C LEU A 282 -12.25 10.08 1.55
N LYS A 283 -12.51 10.59 0.34
CA LYS A 283 -12.56 9.78 -0.88
C LYS A 283 -11.28 8.98 -1.10
N LYS A 284 -10.13 9.63 -0.98
CA LYS A 284 -8.80 9.00 -1.08
C LYS A 284 -8.67 7.76 -0.18
N TYR A 285 -9.18 7.83 1.02
CA TYR A 285 -9.06 6.78 2.03
C TYR A 285 -10.01 5.61 1.79
N TYR A 286 -11.19 5.89 1.24
CA TYR A 286 -12.12 4.84 0.78
C TYR A 286 -11.64 4.15 -0.50
N ASP A 287 -10.86 4.85 -1.34
CA ASP A 287 -10.36 4.29 -2.60
C ASP A 287 -9.18 3.31 -2.39
N ASP A 288 -8.54 3.31 -1.19
CA ASP A 288 -7.45 2.38 -0.83
C ASP A 288 -7.73 1.72 0.55
N PRO A 289 -8.68 0.76 0.61
CA PRO A 289 -9.11 0.10 1.85
C PRO A 289 -8.10 -0.90 2.43
N ASP A 290 -7.04 -1.23 1.70
CA ASP A 290 -5.96 -2.09 2.19
C ASP A 290 -5.00 -1.30 3.08
N LYS A 291 -4.83 -0.01 2.80
CA LYS A 291 -3.96 0.90 3.53
C LYS A 291 -4.69 1.67 4.62
N TYR A 292 -5.94 2.04 4.38
CA TYR A 292 -6.72 2.90 5.27
C TYR A 292 -7.97 2.20 5.80
N SER A 293 -8.36 2.56 6.99
CA SER A 293 -9.66 2.19 7.56
C SER A 293 -10.38 3.42 8.09
N ILE A 294 -11.67 3.49 7.79
CA ILE A 294 -12.57 4.55 8.27
C ILE A 294 -13.67 3.88 9.09
N GLU A 295 -13.77 4.32 10.33
CA GLU A 295 -14.82 3.93 11.26
C GLU A 295 -15.58 5.18 11.72
N SER A 296 -16.67 4.99 12.47
CA SER A 296 -17.35 6.13 13.11
C SER A 296 -16.38 6.84 14.05
N GLY A 297 -16.06 8.08 13.75
CA GLY A 297 -15.17 8.91 14.56
C GLY A 297 -13.67 8.69 14.40
N LEU A 298 -13.22 7.77 13.53
CA LEU A 298 -11.80 7.43 13.43
C LEU A 298 -11.35 7.15 11.99
N LEU A 299 -10.22 7.73 11.60
CA LEU A 299 -9.50 7.43 10.37
C LEU A 299 -8.10 6.92 10.72
N CYS A 300 -7.72 5.74 10.19
CA CYS A 300 -6.42 5.13 10.42
C CYS A 300 -5.69 4.80 9.11
N CYS A 301 -4.37 4.87 9.16
CA CYS A 301 -3.46 4.31 8.16
C CYS A 301 -2.68 3.14 8.80
N GLY A 302 -3.26 1.94 8.79
CA GLY A 302 -2.70 0.79 9.49
C GLY A 302 -2.41 1.13 10.97
N THR A 303 -1.17 0.88 11.41
CA THR A 303 -0.67 1.27 12.75
C THR A 303 0.20 2.52 12.71
N LEU A 304 0.33 3.18 11.55
CA LEU A 304 1.26 4.28 11.35
C LEU A 304 0.77 5.59 11.96
N TRP A 305 -0.50 5.90 11.72
CA TRP A 305 -1.15 7.07 12.27
C TRP A 305 -2.67 6.89 12.32
N SER A 306 -3.28 7.63 13.21
CA SER A 306 -4.73 7.77 13.28
C SER A 306 -5.11 9.19 13.68
N ILE A 307 -6.27 9.64 13.24
CA ILE A 307 -6.87 10.91 13.67
C ILE A 307 -8.34 10.68 14.02
N TYR A 308 -8.77 11.39 15.05
CA TYR A 308 -10.20 11.49 15.36
C TYR A 308 -10.87 12.45 14.40
N ILE A 309 -12.00 12.04 13.85
CA ILE A 309 -12.78 12.82 12.91
C ILE A 309 -14.27 12.76 13.29
N ASP A 310 -15.03 13.80 13.02
CA ASP A 310 -16.49 13.68 12.96
C ASP A 310 -16.88 13.49 11.48
N ASN A 311 -17.24 12.26 11.13
CA ASN A 311 -17.66 11.85 9.79
C ASN A 311 -19.13 11.39 9.75
N GLU A 312 -19.92 11.79 10.75
CA GLU A 312 -21.33 11.44 10.82
C GLU A 312 -22.24 12.46 10.11
N SER A 313 -21.74 13.68 9.89
CA SER A 313 -22.45 14.69 9.11
C SER A 313 -22.45 14.35 7.61
N ASN A 314 -23.59 14.64 6.95
CA ASN A 314 -23.71 14.52 5.50
C ASN A 314 -23.14 15.72 4.72
N GLU A 315 -22.76 16.79 5.41
CA GLU A 315 -22.26 18.00 4.77
C GLU A 315 -20.75 18.15 4.89
N TYR A 316 -20.19 17.86 6.08
CA TYR A 316 -18.79 18.12 6.38
C TYR A 316 -18.15 16.99 7.19
N VAL A 317 -16.84 16.96 7.15
CA VAL A 317 -16.01 16.21 8.09
C VAL A 317 -15.24 17.21 8.92
N SER A 318 -15.09 16.97 10.22
CA SER A 318 -14.22 17.81 11.05
C SER A 318 -13.15 17.00 11.77
N ALA A 319 -12.04 17.66 12.09
CA ALA A 319 -10.92 17.11 12.85
C ALA A 319 -10.33 18.20 13.75
N TYR A 320 -9.58 17.79 14.79
CA TYR A 320 -8.88 18.72 15.64
C TYR A 320 -7.62 19.26 14.97
N LEU A 321 -7.39 20.56 15.03
CA LEU A 321 -6.24 21.26 14.44
C LEU A 321 -4.90 20.64 14.89
N GLY A 322 -4.76 20.38 16.18
CA GLY A 322 -3.55 19.76 16.73
C GLY A 322 -3.32 18.33 16.27
N ASP A 323 -4.38 17.52 16.08
CA ASP A 323 -4.27 16.16 15.58
C ASP A 323 -3.83 16.14 14.11
N LEU A 324 -4.29 17.07 13.29
CA LEU A 324 -3.84 17.22 11.90
C LEU A 324 -2.32 17.45 11.84
N GLY A 325 -1.81 18.36 12.67
CA GLY A 325 -0.38 18.62 12.73
C GLY A 325 0.43 17.48 13.36
N ARG A 326 -0.05 16.93 14.48
CA ARG A 326 0.68 15.91 15.25
C ARG A 326 0.80 14.58 14.51
N ASN A 327 -0.31 14.12 13.93
CA ASN A 327 -0.44 12.73 13.46
C ASN A 327 -0.26 12.59 11.95
N LEU A 328 -0.50 13.64 11.16
CA LEU A 328 -0.40 13.59 9.71
C LEU A 328 0.97 14.03 9.19
N SER A 329 1.44 13.36 8.12
CA SER A 329 2.59 13.82 7.35
C SER A 329 2.26 15.11 6.59
N LYS A 330 3.28 15.86 6.15
CA LYS A 330 3.10 17.07 5.32
C LYS A 330 2.21 16.82 4.10
N LYS A 331 2.41 15.70 3.41
CA LYS A 331 1.60 15.30 2.23
C LYS A 331 0.12 15.11 2.60
N GLU A 332 -0.16 14.49 3.75
CA GLU A 332 -1.52 14.31 4.23
C GLU A 332 -2.14 15.64 4.67
N GLN A 333 -1.38 16.47 5.38
CA GLN A 333 -1.84 17.81 5.76
C GLN A 333 -2.22 18.65 4.54
N MET A 334 -1.41 18.64 3.47
CA MET A 334 -1.72 19.30 2.19
C MET A 334 -2.98 18.73 1.54
N HIS A 335 -3.19 17.40 1.61
CA HIS A 335 -4.42 16.78 1.11
C HIS A 335 -5.64 17.34 1.86
N TRP A 336 -5.62 17.34 3.19
CA TRP A 336 -6.70 17.88 4.00
C TRP A 336 -6.93 19.38 3.74
N LYS A 337 -5.88 20.16 3.59
CA LYS A 337 -5.95 21.59 3.30
C LYS A 337 -6.74 21.90 2.02
N ASN A 338 -6.62 21.09 0.99
CA ASN A 338 -7.35 21.27 -0.27
C ASN A 338 -8.88 21.15 -0.13
N TYR A 339 -9.35 20.57 0.96
CA TYR A 339 -10.78 20.40 1.26
C TYR A 339 -11.24 21.23 2.46
N ASN A 340 -10.36 22.06 3.02
CA ASN A 340 -10.67 22.92 4.15
C ASN A 340 -11.75 23.95 3.76
N VAL A 341 -12.70 24.15 4.65
CA VAL A 341 -13.80 25.11 4.50
C VAL A 341 -14.09 25.77 5.83
N THR A 342 -14.57 26.98 5.79
CA THR A 342 -15.10 27.70 6.95
C THR A 342 -16.61 27.54 7.03
N ILE A 343 -17.14 27.35 8.23
CA ILE A 343 -18.59 27.22 8.48
C ILE A 343 -19.03 28.32 9.42
N ASP A 344 -20.00 29.09 8.99
CA ASP A 344 -20.60 30.14 9.81
C ASP A 344 -21.48 29.56 10.93
N GLY A 345 -21.22 29.94 12.17
CA GLY A 345 -22.21 30.11 13.24
C GLY A 345 -22.67 28.88 14.03
N LYS A 346 -22.21 27.63 13.78
CA LYS A 346 -22.68 26.41 14.51
C LYS A 346 -21.63 25.70 15.37
N LEU A 347 -20.60 26.39 15.75
CA LEU A 347 -19.44 25.82 16.46
C LEU A 347 -19.76 25.17 17.82
N SER A 348 -20.77 25.66 18.55
CA SER A 348 -21.04 25.20 19.93
C SER A 348 -21.73 23.84 20.00
N GLU A 349 -22.62 23.52 19.07
CA GLU A 349 -23.32 22.23 19.04
C GLU A 349 -22.41 21.09 18.55
N LEU A 350 -21.58 21.37 17.54
CA LEU A 350 -20.65 20.40 16.98
C LEU A 350 -19.50 20.08 17.94
N LYS A 351 -18.99 21.07 18.69
CA LYS A 351 -17.97 20.86 19.71
C LYS A 351 -18.48 19.98 20.84
N SER A 352 -19.70 20.22 21.32
CA SER A 352 -20.35 19.38 22.31
C SER A 352 -20.53 17.95 21.83
N ARG A 353 -20.79 17.76 20.54
CA ARG A 353 -21.00 16.46 19.94
C ARG A 353 -19.71 15.65 19.82
N LEU A 354 -18.59 16.25 19.39
CA LEU A 354 -17.28 15.59 19.32
C LEU A 354 -16.74 15.23 20.71
N ASP A 355 -16.84 16.11 21.68
CA ASP A 355 -16.46 15.85 23.06
C ASP A 355 -17.30 14.74 23.70
N PHE A 356 -18.54 14.56 23.23
CA PHE A 356 -19.44 13.49 23.67
C PHE A 356 -19.21 12.16 22.91
N LEU A 357 -18.96 12.21 21.59
CA LEU A 357 -18.73 11.05 20.74
C LEU A 357 -17.41 10.35 21.07
N SER A 358 -16.40 11.09 21.51
CA SER A 358 -15.12 10.50 21.97
C SER A 358 -15.31 9.58 23.18
N ARG A 359 -16.48 9.58 23.80
CA ARG A 359 -16.72 8.89 25.07
C ARG A 359 -17.67 7.69 25.04
N PHE A 360 -18.61 7.46 24.15
CA PHE A 360 -19.55 6.30 24.24
C PHE A 360 -20.88 6.46 23.48
N SER A 361 -20.95 7.02 22.29
CA SER A 361 -22.22 6.96 21.55
C SER A 361 -22.19 5.95 20.41
N SER A 362 -23.29 5.23 20.25
CA SER A 362 -23.56 4.46 19.02
C SER A 362 -23.57 5.43 17.82
N SER A 363 -22.89 5.05 16.73
CA SER A 363 -22.89 5.83 15.49
C SER A 363 -24.32 6.17 15.05
N GLN A 364 -24.52 7.39 14.60
CA GLN A 364 -25.77 7.83 13.98
C GLN A 364 -25.72 7.75 12.44
N SER A 365 -24.53 7.55 11.86
CA SER A 365 -24.40 7.38 10.41
C SER A 365 -25.04 6.08 9.94
N PRO A 366 -25.99 6.12 8.99
CA PRO A 366 -26.67 4.92 8.51
C PRO A 366 -25.71 3.85 7.98
N VAL A 367 -24.57 4.26 7.40
CA VAL A 367 -23.59 3.30 6.87
C VAL A 367 -22.92 2.49 7.98
N PHE A 368 -22.49 3.14 9.06
CA PHE A 368 -21.87 2.42 10.18
C PHE A 368 -22.88 1.58 10.96
N ILE A 369 -24.10 2.07 11.10
CA ILE A 369 -25.20 1.25 11.65
C ILE A 369 -25.40 0.00 10.78
N PHE A 370 -25.50 0.16 9.46
CA PHE A 370 -25.63 -0.97 8.54
C PHE A 370 -24.47 -1.96 8.69
N GLN A 371 -23.22 -1.49 8.70
CA GLN A 371 -22.05 -2.36 8.83
C GLN A 371 -22.05 -3.15 10.15
N ASN A 372 -22.47 -2.53 11.25
CA ASN A 372 -22.57 -3.15 12.56
C ASN A 372 -23.69 -4.21 12.58
N GLU A 373 -24.89 -3.85 12.11
CA GLU A 373 -26.03 -4.78 12.07
C GLU A 373 -25.77 -5.96 11.11
N TYR A 374 -25.08 -5.72 9.99
CA TYR A 374 -24.68 -6.77 9.05
C TYR A 374 -23.74 -7.79 9.71
N LYS A 375 -22.72 -7.32 10.42
CA LYS A 375 -21.77 -8.19 11.14
C LYS A 375 -22.46 -8.93 12.27
N LYS A 376 -23.26 -8.23 13.06
CA LYS A 376 -24.00 -8.75 14.20
C LYS A 376 -24.98 -9.86 13.78
N LEU A 377 -25.82 -9.58 12.79
CA LEU A 377 -26.77 -10.56 12.25
C LEU A 377 -26.06 -11.82 11.75
N ASN A 378 -24.97 -11.65 11.02
CA ASN A 378 -24.21 -12.78 10.49
C ASN A 378 -23.60 -13.66 11.60
N GLN A 379 -23.15 -13.03 12.68
CA GLN A 379 -22.64 -13.74 13.84
C GLN A 379 -23.76 -14.51 14.57
N ILE A 380 -24.87 -13.84 14.90
CA ILE A 380 -26.02 -14.47 15.59
C ILE A 380 -26.59 -15.61 14.76
N PHE A 381 -26.72 -15.42 13.45
CA PHE A 381 -27.19 -16.45 12.54
C PHE A 381 -26.26 -17.67 12.52
N LYS A 382 -24.94 -17.42 12.51
CA LYS A 382 -23.93 -18.49 12.57
C LYS A 382 -23.95 -19.23 13.92
N GLU A 383 -24.12 -18.54 15.01
CA GLU A 383 -24.24 -19.16 16.36
C GLU A 383 -25.47 -20.05 16.45
N LYS A 384 -26.59 -19.63 15.86
CA LYS A 384 -27.85 -20.39 15.91
C LYS A 384 -27.88 -21.57 14.95
N PHE A 385 -27.44 -21.44 13.72
CA PHE A 385 -27.61 -22.43 12.65
C PHE A 385 -26.30 -23.10 12.20
N GLY A 386 -25.14 -22.69 12.72
CA GLY A 386 -23.83 -23.26 12.37
C GLY A 386 -23.17 -22.66 11.13
N TYR A 387 -23.85 -21.77 10.40
CA TYR A 387 -23.35 -21.09 9.19
C TYR A 387 -23.90 -19.66 9.10
N PRO A 388 -23.20 -18.74 8.40
CA PRO A 388 -23.64 -17.36 8.27
C PRO A 388 -24.81 -17.20 7.28
N LEU A 389 -25.63 -16.16 7.46
CA LEU A 389 -26.68 -15.79 6.52
C LEU A 389 -26.10 -15.20 5.22
N PHE A 390 -25.06 -14.38 5.33
CA PHE A 390 -24.35 -13.81 4.20
C PHE A 390 -22.96 -14.44 4.10
N LEU A 391 -22.64 -15.03 2.97
CA LEU A 391 -21.35 -15.64 2.69
C LEU A 391 -20.25 -14.57 2.63
N THR A 392 -19.04 -14.98 3.00
CA THR A 392 -17.86 -14.14 2.80
C THR A 392 -17.66 -13.90 1.31
N LEU A 393 -17.55 -12.63 0.92
CA LEU A 393 -17.27 -12.24 -0.45
C LEU A 393 -15.91 -12.80 -0.91
N HIS A 394 -15.75 -12.95 -2.24
CA HIS A 394 -14.46 -13.32 -2.84
C HIS A 394 -13.35 -12.38 -2.37
N ASN A 395 -12.11 -12.84 -2.38
CA ASN A 395 -10.97 -12.03 -1.91
C ASN A 395 -10.90 -10.66 -2.58
N ASP A 396 -11.20 -10.61 -3.88
CA ASP A 396 -11.21 -9.39 -4.67
C ASP A 396 -12.38 -8.43 -4.34
N ASP A 397 -13.39 -8.89 -3.60
CA ASP A 397 -14.59 -8.13 -3.22
C ASP A 397 -14.66 -7.85 -1.69
N LYS A 398 -13.69 -8.32 -0.90
CA LYS A 398 -13.70 -8.15 0.58
C LYS A 398 -13.72 -6.70 1.02
N TYR A 399 -13.22 -5.80 0.19
CA TYR A 399 -13.20 -4.37 0.46
C TYR A 399 -14.60 -3.72 0.44
N ILE A 400 -15.59 -4.35 -0.21
CA ILE A 400 -16.92 -3.74 -0.47
C ILE A 400 -17.61 -3.28 0.80
N LEU A 401 -17.58 -4.08 1.87
CA LEU A 401 -18.20 -3.68 3.14
C LEU A 401 -17.48 -2.48 3.78
N LYS A 402 -16.16 -2.39 3.64
CA LYS A 402 -15.37 -1.28 4.18
C LYS A 402 -15.51 0.01 3.36
N THR A 403 -15.77 -0.11 2.06
CA THR A 403 -15.86 1.03 1.14
C THR A 403 -17.30 1.49 0.90
N LEU A 404 -18.29 0.78 1.45
CA LEU A 404 -19.69 1.22 1.41
C LEU A 404 -19.81 2.55 2.16
N ARG A 405 -20.37 3.56 1.48
CA ARG A 405 -20.52 4.92 2.01
C ARG A 405 -21.71 5.63 1.37
N ILE A 406 -22.18 6.68 2.00
CA ILE A 406 -23.05 7.65 1.33
C ILE A 406 -22.25 8.30 0.18
N PRO A 407 -22.78 8.40 -1.05
CA PRO A 407 -22.10 9.08 -2.15
C PRO A 407 -21.61 10.48 -1.73
N PHE A 408 -20.39 10.85 -2.16
CA PHE A 408 -19.87 12.19 -1.91
C PHE A 408 -20.43 13.22 -2.88
N LEU A 409 -20.69 12.78 -4.11
CA LEU A 409 -21.14 13.62 -5.21
C LEU A 409 -22.50 13.17 -5.74
N GLU A 410 -23.24 14.11 -6.31
CA GLU A 410 -24.47 13.85 -7.05
C GLU A 410 -24.26 13.10 -8.40
N SER A 411 -23.12 12.40 -8.53
CA SER A 411 -22.77 11.69 -9.75
C SER A 411 -23.52 10.35 -9.87
N GLN A 412 -23.97 10.03 -11.08
CA GLN A 412 -24.63 8.76 -11.34
C GLN A 412 -23.68 7.57 -11.14
N ALA A 413 -22.42 7.74 -11.51
CA ALA A 413 -21.41 6.68 -11.41
C ALA A 413 -21.18 6.25 -9.97
N GLU A 414 -21.03 7.20 -9.06
CA GLU A 414 -20.82 6.92 -7.64
C GLU A 414 -22.07 6.31 -7.00
N PHE A 415 -23.25 6.83 -7.32
CA PHE A 415 -24.52 6.26 -6.87
C PHE A 415 -24.65 4.79 -7.33
N ASP A 416 -24.43 4.51 -8.61
CA ASP A 416 -24.53 3.15 -9.18
C ASP A 416 -23.51 2.20 -8.55
N GLN A 417 -22.31 2.68 -8.24
CA GLN A 417 -21.28 1.92 -7.54
C GLN A 417 -21.73 1.51 -6.14
N GLN A 418 -22.32 2.43 -5.38
CA GLN A 418 -22.80 2.15 -4.02
C GLN A 418 -24.04 1.24 -4.02
N ILE A 419 -24.93 1.37 -4.99
CA ILE A 419 -26.05 0.44 -5.21
C ILE A 419 -25.52 -0.98 -5.52
N LEU A 420 -24.54 -1.09 -6.40
CA LEU A 420 -23.91 -2.39 -6.71
C LEU A 420 -23.28 -3.03 -5.47
N ALA A 421 -22.56 -2.22 -4.67
CA ALA A 421 -21.95 -2.67 -3.43
C ALA A 421 -23.02 -3.22 -2.44
N LEU A 422 -24.09 -2.47 -2.24
CA LEU A 422 -25.18 -2.88 -1.33
C LEU A 422 -25.88 -4.16 -1.82
N VAL A 423 -26.16 -4.29 -3.11
CA VAL A 423 -26.77 -5.50 -3.70
C VAL A 423 -25.86 -6.72 -3.49
N LYS A 424 -24.55 -6.59 -3.73
CA LYS A 424 -23.59 -7.68 -3.45
C LYS A 424 -23.63 -8.11 -1.99
N LEU A 425 -23.77 -7.15 -1.05
CA LEU A 425 -23.77 -7.46 0.39
C LEU A 425 -25.06 -8.13 0.87
N ILE A 426 -26.26 -7.72 0.41
CA ILE A 426 -27.51 -8.19 1.01
C ILE A 426 -28.35 -9.09 0.10
N ILE A 427 -27.97 -9.24 -1.18
CA ILE A 427 -28.70 -10.09 -2.14
C ILE A 427 -27.78 -11.19 -2.67
N ASP A 428 -26.66 -10.81 -3.31
CA ASP A 428 -25.79 -11.76 -4.01
C ASP A 428 -24.98 -12.63 -3.02
N SER A 429 -24.70 -12.13 -1.80
CA SER A 429 -23.97 -12.87 -0.77
C SER A 429 -24.85 -13.78 0.10
N VAL A 430 -26.17 -13.76 -0.07
CA VAL A 430 -27.06 -14.64 0.72
C VAL A 430 -26.64 -16.09 0.56
N ASN A 431 -26.48 -16.78 1.68
CA ASN A 431 -26.16 -18.21 1.72
C ASN A 431 -27.39 -19.04 1.32
N GLU A 432 -27.63 -19.13 0.01
CA GLU A 432 -28.79 -19.83 -0.54
C GLU A 432 -28.90 -21.27 -0.05
N ARG A 433 -27.77 -22.00 0.04
CA ARG A 433 -27.73 -23.37 0.55
C ARG A 433 -28.07 -23.43 2.05
N GLY A 434 -27.57 -22.49 2.83
CA GLY A 434 -27.91 -22.38 4.25
C GLY A 434 -29.39 -22.09 4.46
N VAL A 435 -29.98 -21.21 3.65
CA VAL A 435 -31.42 -20.93 3.69
C VAL A 435 -32.23 -22.17 3.27
N GLU A 436 -31.80 -22.91 2.24
CA GLU A 436 -32.45 -24.15 1.80
C GLU A 436 -32.52 -25.20 2.90
N LEU A 437 -31.50 -25.33 3.73
CA LEU A 437 -31.51 -26.27 4.87
C LEU A 437 -32.59 -25.95 5.92
N LEU A 438 -33.09 -24.73 5.94
CA LEU A 438 -34.16 -24.29 6.82
C LEU A 438 -35.55 -24.38 6.19
N LEU A 439 -35.63 -24.77 4.90
CA LEU A 439 -36.88 -24.92 4.17
C LEU A 439 -37.35 -26.38 4.12
N SER A 440 -38.68 -26.59 4.03
CA SER A 440 -39.26 -27.91 3.78
C SER A 440 -38.96 -28.39 2.35
N SER A 441 -38.94 -29.69 2.15
CA SER A 441 -38.57 -30.35 0.87
C SER A 441 -39.39 -29.92 -0.36
N GLU A 442 -40.56 -29.34 -0.19
CA GLU A 442 -41.37 -28.78 -1.29
C GLU A 442 -40.81 -27.47 -1.85
N SER A 443 -39.95 -26.75 -1.10
CA SER A 443 -39.37 -25.45 -1.44
C SER A 443 -38.02 -25.56 -2.16
N GLU A 444 -37.45 -26.74 -2.34
CA GLU A 444 -36.12 -26.97 -2.95
C GLU A 444 -36.00 -26.56 -4.43
N LYS A 445 -37.12 -26.28 -5.10
CA LYS A 445 -37.15 -25.85 -6.55
C LYS A 445 -37.07 -24.35 -6.76
N LEU A 446 -36.93 -23.54 -5.68
CA LEU A 446 -36.88 -22.10 -5.81
C LEU A 446 -35.49 -21.64 -6.25
N SER A 447 -35.45 -20.77 -7.27
CA SER A 447 -34.22 -20.15 -7.73
C SER A 447 -34.08 -18.72 -7.21
N GLY A 448 -32.86 -18.39 -6.75
CA GLY A 448 -32.47 -17.04 -6.33
C GLY A 448 -32.74 -16.70 -4.87
N SER A 449 -31.81 -15.96 -4.30
CA SER A 449 -31.75 -15.60 -2.88
C SER A 449 -33.02 -14.95 -2.33
N ILE A 450 -33.60 -13.99 -3.06
CA ILE A 450 -34.81 -13.29 -2.65
C ILE A 450 -36.01 -14.22 -2.56
N SER A 451 -36.15 -15.17 -3.50
CA SER A 451 -37.24 -16.13 -3.50
C SER A 451 -37.15 -17.11 -2.34
N LYS A 452 -35.93 -17.54 -2.00
CA LYS A 452 -35.65 -18.41 -0.86
C LYS A 452 -35.90 -17.72 0.47
N LEU A 453 -35.48 -16.47 0.61
CA LEU A 453 -35.79 -15.65 1.80
C LEU A 453 -37.31 -15.46 1.96
N LYS A 454 -38.05 -15.20 0.86
CA LYS A 454 -39.50 -15.09 0.89
C LYS A 454 -40.14 -16.40 1.39
N ALA A 455 -39.70 -17.55 0.86
CA ALA A 455 -40.19 -18.85 1.27
C ALA A 455 -39.90 -19.12 2.76
N LEU A 456 -38.70 -18.79 3.23
CA LEU A 456 -38.32 -18.89 4.63
C LEU A 456 -39.27 -18.10 5.54
N PHE A 457 -39.48 -16.83 5.22
CA PHE A 457 -40.37 -15.95 6.01
C PHE A 457 -41.82 -16.46 6.00
N SER A 458 -42.30 -16.93 4.85
CA SER A 458 -43.66 -17.51 4.73
C SER A 458 -43.80 -18.80 5.51
N GLN A 459 -42.84 -19.74 5.42
CA GLN A 459 -42.89 -21.03 6.11
C GLN A 459 -42.97 -20.86 7.63
N TYR A 460 -42.20 -19.92 8.16
CA TYR A 460 -42.20 -19.64 9.61
C TYR A 460 -43.26 -18.61 10.03
N LYS A 461 -44.19 -18.27 9.12
CA LYS A 461 -45.32 -17.37 9.37
C LYS A 461 -44.91 -16.02 9.95
N LEU A 462 -43.78 -15.51 9.50
CA LEU A 462 -43.36 -14.15 9.89
C LEU A 462 -44.37 -13.13 9.36
N THR A 463 -44.58 -12.06 10.08
CA THR A 463 -45.49 -10.97 9.69
C THR A 463 -44.70 -9.82 9.08
N GLU A 464 -45.33 -9.00 8.25
CA GLU A 464 -44.76 -7.75 7.71
C GLU A 464 -43.50 -7.90 6.83
N TYR A 465 -43.26 -9.09 6.25
CA TYR A 465 -42.10 -9.32 5.38
C TYR A 465 -42.29 -8.87 3.93
N ASP A 466 -43.53 -8.65 3.50
CA ASP A 466 -43.81 -8.36 2.07
C ASP A 466 -43.11 -7.07 1.61
N ASP A 467 -43.08 -6.03 2.43
CA ASP A 467 -42.36 -4.79 2.11
C ASP A 467 -40.84 -5.00 2.08
N LYS A 468 -40.29 -5.87 2.91
CA LYS A 468 -38.87 -6.23 2.92
C LYS A 468 -38.49 -6.97 1.64
N ILE A 469 -39.29 -7.94 1.22
CA ILE A 469 -39.09 -8.67 -0.05
C ILE A 469 -39.27 -7.75 -1.26
N LYS A 470 -40.25 -6.85 -1.23
CA LYS A 470 -40.47 -5.84 -2.28
C LYS A 470 -39.28 -4.89 -2.39
N PHE A 471 -38.74 -4.44 -1.27
CA PHE A 471 -37.51 -3.64 -1.24
C PHE A 471 -36.34 -4.36 -1.93
N LEU A 472 -36.04 -5.62 -1.56
CA LEU A 472 -34.96 -6.40 -2.17
C LEU A 472 -35.14 -6.55 -3.69
N ARG A 473 -36.38 -6.83 -4.16
CA ARG A 473 -36.67 -6.92 -5.61
C ARG A 473 -36.48 -5.59 -6.33
N ASN A 474 -36.95 -4.50 -5.73
CA ASN A 474 -36.78 -3.17 -6.31
C ASN A 474 -35.29 -2.77 -6.35
N LEU A 475 -34.52 -3.11 -5.33
CA LEU A 475 -33.08 -2.84 -5.27
C LEU A 475 -32.32 -3.65 -6.33
N GLN A 476 -32.67 -4.92 -6.52
CA GLN A 476 -32.10 -5.77 -7.57
C GLN A 476 -32.44 -5.23 -8.98
N GLU A 477 -33.68 -4.77 -9.19
CA GLU A 477 -34.12 -4.15 -10.44
C GLU A 477 -33.40 -2.81 -10.68
N LEU A 478 -33.21 -2.00 -9.64
CA LEU A 478 -32.45 -0.75 -9.74
C LEU A 478 -31.02 -1.02 -10.22
N ARG A 479 -30.29 -1.98 -9.61
CA ARG A 479 -28.97 -2.37 -10.07
C ARG A 479 -28.98 -2.82 -11.52
N SER A 480 -29.93 -3.68 -11.91
CA SER A 480 -29.99 -4.24 -13.26
C SER A 480 -30.29 -3.20 -14.32
N SER A 481 -31.17 -2.25 -14.03
CA SER A 481 -31.62 -1.23 -14.98
C SER A 481 -30.74 0.02 -15.02
N SER A 482 -29.94 0.29 -13.98
CA SER A 482 -29.07 1.48 -13.86
C SER A 482 -27.63 1.18 -14.27
N ALA A 483 -26.99 0.23 -13.58
CA ALA A 483 -25.56 -0.04 -13.73
C ALA A 483 -25.21 -1.00 -14.89
N ALA A 484 -26.11 -1.95 -15.22
CA ALA A 484 -25.80 -3.04 -16.15
C ALA A 484 -26.35 -2.84 -17.56
N HIS A 485 -27.38 -2.01 -17.76
CA HIS A 485 -28.07 -1.85 -19.04
C HIS A 485 -28.39 -0.40 -19.37
N LYS A 486 -28.64 -0.13 -20.67
CA LYS A 486 -29.15 1.17 -21.14
C LYS A 486 -30.46 1.51 -20.41
N LYS A 487 -30.51 2.67 -19.76
CA LYS A 487 -31.69 3.17 -19.05
C LYS A 487 -32.91 3.20 -19.95
N GLY A 488 -33.94 2.44 -19.63
CA GLY A 488 -35.16 2.25 -20.40
C GLY A 488 -36.42 2.40 -19.57
N LYS A 489 -37.57 1.88 -20.06
CA LYS A 489 -38.87 1.97 -19.37
C LYS A 489 -38.84 1.40 -17.94
N ASN A 490 -38.08 0.30 -17.72
CA ASN A 490 -37.96 -0.31 -16.40
C ASN A 490 -37.22 0.60 -15.43
N TYR A 491 -36.13 1.23 -15.88
CA TYR A 491 -35.43 2.22 -15.06
C TYR A 491 -36.35 3.35 -14.58
N ASN A 492 -37.15 3.92 -15.49
CA ASN A 492 -38.06 5.02 -15.12
C ASN A 492 -39.10 4.60 -14.08
N LYS A 493 -39.58 3.34 -14.12
CA LYS A 493 -40.50 2.81 -13.10
C LYS A 493 -39.81 2.67 -11.74
N ILE A 494 -38.61 2.12 -11.70
CA ILE A 494 -37.84 1.93 -10.46
C ILE A 494 -37.34 3.27 -9.91
N ALA A 495 -36.90 4.20 -10.78
CA ALA A 495 -36.50 5.54 -10.40
C ALA A 495 -37.60 6.29 -9.64
N LYS A 496 -38.86 6.14 -10.09
CA LYS A 496 -40.01 6.72 -9.37
C LYS A 496 -40.22 6.10 -7.98
N ILE A 497 -40.03 4.77 -7.85
CA ILE A 497 -40.18 4.09 -6.55
C ILE A 497 -39.16 4.61 -5.54
N PHE A 498 -37.93 4.86 -5.96
CA PHE A 498 -36.86 5.39 -5.11
C PHE A 498 -36.75 6.92 -5.13
N GLN A 499 -37.66 7.63 -5.80
CA GLN A 499 -37.65 9.09 -5.95
C GLN A 499 -36.38 9.65 -6.62
N ILE A 500 -35.71 8.85 -7.49
CA ILE A 500 -34.50 9.27 -8.21
C ILE A 500 -34.89 10.36 -9.22
N GLY A 501 -34.24 11.54 -9.08
CA GLY A 501 -34.55 12.72 -9.89
C GLY A 501 -35.61 13.66 -9.26
N GLU A 502 -36.24 13.26 -8.16
CA GLU A 502 -37.13 14.09 -7.36
C GLU A 502 -36.38 14.69 -6.16
N ILE A 503 -35.49 13.91 -5.57
CA ILE A 503 -34.59 14.32 -4.47
C ILE A 503 -33.14 14.00 -4.86
N SER A 504 -32.18 14.46 -4.06
CA SER A 504 -30.75 14.22 -4.29
C SER A 504 -30.40 12.72 -4.26
N LYS A 505 -29.40 12.29 -5.03
CA LYS A 505 -28.94 10.91 -5.01
C LYS A 505 -28.36 10.50 -3.66
N ILE A 506 -27.81 11.45 -2.94
CA ILE A 506 -27.34 11.30 -1.57
C ILE A 506 -28.51 10.89 -0.67
N GLU A 507 -29.59 11.67 -0.67
CA GLU A 507 -30.81 11.37 0.11
C GLU A 507 -31.49 10.07 -0.33
N VAL A 508 -31.50 9.78 -1.64
CA VAL A 508 -32.01 8.50 -2.16
C VAL A 508 -31.24 7.34 -1.56
N PHE A 509 -29.90 7.42 -1.58
CA PHE A 509 -29.05 6.34 -1.04
C PHE A 509 -29.21 6.19 0.46
N GLU A 510 -29.38 7.29 1.22
CA GLU A 510 -29.69 7.23 2.65
C GLU A 510 -31.00 6.50 2.94
N LYS A 511 -32.05 6.77 2.18
CA LYS A 511 -33.32 6.05 2.30
C LYS A 511 -33.14 4.55 1.99
N ILE A 512 -32.34 4.22 0.98
CA ILE A 512 -32.08 2.84 0.58
C ILE A 512 -31.30 2.09 1.68
N ILE A 513 -30.26 2.70 2.24
CA ILE A 513 -29.48 2.04 3.30
C ILE A 513 -30.28 1.90 4.60
N ASN A 514 -31.13 2.85 4.95
CA ASN A 514 -32.04 2.72 6.07
C ASN A 514 -33.03 1.57 5.90
N ASN A 515 -33.59 1.38 4.71
CA ASN A 515 -34.42 0.21 4.41
C ASN A 515 -33.62 -1.12 4.50
N ALA A 516 -32.33 -1.08 4.16
CA ALA A 516 -31.47 -2.26 4.33
C ALA A 516 -31.20 -2.53 5.82
N ILE A 517 -30.97 -1.54 6.64
CA ILE A 517 -30.87 -1.65 8.10
C ILE A 517 -32.15 -2.27 8.66
N ASP A 518 -33.30 -1.73 8.28
CA ASP A 518 -34.61 -2.24 8.70
C ASP A 518 -34.83 -3.71 8.33
N LEU A 519 -34.30 -4.14 7.19
CA LEU A 519 -34.31 -5.54 6.79
C LEU A 519 -33.45 -6.41 7.71
N LEU A 520 -32.22 -5.97 8.02
CA LEU A 520 -31.30 -6.72 8.90
C LEU A 520 -31.89 -6.86 10.30
N ILE A 521 -32.38 -5.77 10.88
CA ILE A 521 -33.06 -5.75 12.21
C ILE A 521 -34.32 -6.62 12.17
N TYR A 522 -35.11 -6.56 11.10
CA TYR A 522 -36.29 -7.41 10.94
C TYR A 522 -35.92 -8.90 10.99
N ILE A 523 -34.88 -9.31 10.27
CA ILE A 523 -34.43 -10.70 10.29
C ILE A 523 -33.96 -11.08 11.69
N GLU A 524 -33.13 -10.26 12.33
CA GLU A 524 -32.62 -10.50 13.69
C GLU A 524 -33.76 -10.72 14.69
N ASN A 525 -34.73 -9.83 14.73
CA ASN A 525 -35.87 -9.87 15.65
C ASN A 525 -36.79 -11.10 15.46
N ASN A 526 -36.71 -11.73 14.29
CA ASN A 526 -37.53 -12.90 13.99
C ASN A 526 -36.73 -14.22 13.97
N LEU A 527 -35.43 -14.18 14.26
CA LEU A 527 -34.61 -15.38 14.26
C LEU A 527 -35.15 -16.45 15.22
N ASP A 528 -35.68 -16.10 16.39
CA ASP A 528 -36.21 -17.03 17.38
C ASP A 528 -37.42 -17.79 16.89
N LYS A 529 -38.14 -17.28 15.90
CA LYS A 529 -39.28 -17.97 15.28
C LYS A 529 -38.84 -19.00 14.24
N ILE A 530 -37.60 -18.90 13.73
CA ILE A 530 -37.04 -19.83 12.76
C ILE A 530 -36.43 -21.01 13.54
N ASN A 531 -37.16 -22.10 13.62
CA ASN A 531 -36.70 -23.33 14.24
C ASN A 531 -36.85 -24.46 13.20
N PRO A 532 -35.75 -25.01 12.68
CA PRO A 532 -35.74 -26.09 11.67
C PRO A 532 -36.27 -27.40 12.20
#